data_f09a5a8e87af7e08f899c25b29a7c7d4
#
_entry.id   f09a5a8e87af7e08f899c25b29a7c7d4
#
_cell.length_a   1.000
_cell.length_b   1.000
_cell.length_c   1.000
_cell.angle_alpha   90.00
_cell.angle_beta   90.00
_cell.angle_gamma   90.00
#
_symmetry.space_group_name_H-M   'P 1'
#
loop_
_entity.id
_entity.type
_entity.pdbx_description
1 polymer ?
#
loop_
_entity_poly.entity_id
_entity_poly.type
_entity_poly.pdbx_seq_one_letter_code
_entity_poly.pdbx_strand_id
1 'polypeptide(L)'
;MPVLDQEALNNRRVRADAKLRYAEVHLEELRELEAKAPLGGSEFDRAHQESFLFHLFGAKDAFLIELNVYYGGGLPDTNLAIGKLQEALKAQDRYSPELAELYTLEDDEESWLSHAKGIRDHSAHVSGAPRAFHHGGEHHQKVFLRNPDTGRQNEEHFVLEYGRWLSNMKALLERLRASAIATMRGQNALDAAKSSDAPFAG
;
A
#
# COMPACT_ATOMS: atom_id res chain seq x y z
N MET A 1 13.07 26.33 4.69
CA MET A 1 12.27 25.09 4.67
C MET A 1 11.56 24.93 6.00
N PRO A 2 10.31 24.47 6.05
CA PRO A 2 9.68 24.14 7.32
C PRO A 2 10.50 23.05 8.01
N VAL A 3 10.80 23.24 9.27
CA VAL A 3 11.41 22.19 10.11
C VAL A 3 10.43 21.03 10.09
N LEU A 4 10.93 19.87 9.69
CA LEU A 4 10.12 18.64 9.66
C LEU A 4 9.58 18.38 11.05
N ASP A 5 8.27 18.40 11.20
CA ASP A 5 7.63 18.01 12.46
C ASP A 5 7.81 16.51 12.67
N GLN A 6 8.85 16.15 13.41
CA GLN A 6 9.22 14.76 13.66
C GLN A 6 8.13 14.00 14.42
N GLU A 7 7.38 14.69 15.26
CA GLU A 7 6.27 14.10 16.01
C GLU A 7 5.10 13.78 15.07
N ALA A 8 4.76 14.70 14.18
CA ALA A 8 3.73 14.47 13.16
C ALA A 8 4.09 13.30 12.23
N LEU A 9 5.36 13.16 11.85
CA LEU A 9 5.84 12.02 11.06
C LEU A 9 5.74 10.71 11.81
N ASN A 10 6.17 10.66 13.06
CA ASN A 10 6.10 9.46 13.88
C ASN A 10 4.64 9.00 14.05
N ASN A 11 3.72 9.91 14.32
CA ASN A 11 2.29 9.60 14.45
C ASN A 11 1.70 9.00 13.15
N ARG A 12 2.14 9.48 11.99
CA ARG A 12 1.69 8.99 10.69
C ARG A 12 2.26 7.61 10.37
N ARG A 13 3.54 7.40 10.65
CA ARG A 13 4.18 6.08 10.53
C ARG A 13 3.47 5.04 11.39
N VAL A 14 3.17 5.36 12.65
CA VAL A 14 2.41 4.49 13.55
C VAL A 14 1.06 4.09 12.94
N ARG A 15 0.40 5.00 12.21
CA ARG A 15 -0.88 4.72 11.56
C ARG A 15 -0.76 3.71 10.42
N ALA A 16 0.24 3.83 9.54
CA ALA A 16 0.47 2.86 8.47
C ALA A 16 0.83 1.48 9.03
N ASP A 17 1.72 1.44 10.04
CA ASP A 17 2.11 0.20 10.70
C ASP A 17 0.96 -0.45 11.46
N ALA A 18 0.05 0.33 12.05
CA ALA A 18 -1.17 -0.18 12.67
C ALA A 18 -2.08 -0.85 11.65
N LYS A 19 -2.24 -0.25 10.46
CA LYS A 19 -3.02 -0.84 9.36
C LYS A 19 -2.45 -2.18 8.91
N LEU A 20 -1.12 -2.31 8.79
CA LEU A 20 -0.48 -3.60 8.47
C LEU A 20 -0.72 -4.65 9.56
N ARG A 21 -0.66 -4.27 10.83
CA ARG A 21 -1.00 -5.20 11.93
C ARG A 21 -2.46 -5.64 11.90
N TYR A 22 -3.40 -4.75 11.58
CA TYR A 22 -4.81 -5.12 11.43
C TYR A 22 -5.03 -6.06 10.25
N ALA A 23 -4.36 -5.83 9.11
CA ALA A 23 -4.39 -6.78 8.00
C ALA A 23 -3.85 -8.16 8.43
N GLU A 24 -2.77 -8.20 9.21
CA GLU A 24 -2.22 -9.45 9.73
C GLU A 24 -3.20 -10.22 10.62
N VAL A 25 -3.90 -9.53 11.51
CA VAL A 25 -4.96 -10.15 12.35
C VAL A 25 -6.03 -10.79 11.48
N HIS A 26 -6.53 -10.08 10.47
CA HIS A 26 -7.55 -10.65 9.58
C HIS A 26 -7.04 -11.82 8.74
N LEU A 27 -5.77 -11.81 8.37
CA LEU A 27 -5.14 -12.93 7.67
C LEU A 27 -5.02 -14.18 8.56
N GLU A 28 -4.67 -14.02 9.83
CA GLU A 28 -4.65 -15.16 10.77
C GLU A 28 -6.04 -15.77 10.97
N GLU A 29 -7.07 -14.94 11.13
CA GLU A 29 -8.46 -15.42 11.19
C GLU A 29 -8.86 -16.19 9.92
N LEU A 30 -8.47 -15.71 8.74
CA LEU A 30 -8.71 -16.41 7.48
C LEU A 30 -8.00 -17.77 7.43
N ARG A 31 -6.78 -17.88 7.94
CA ARG A 31 -6.05 -19.16 8.05
C ARG A 31 -6.75 -20.15 8.96
N GLU A 32 -7.25 -19.68 10.10
CA GLU A 32 -7.99 -20.52 11.01
C GLU A 32 -9.33 -20.98 10.44
N LEU A 33 -10.06 -20.10 9.77
CA LEU A 33 -11.33 -20.43 9.13
C LEU A 33 -11.12 -21.46 8.01
N GLU A 34 -10.12 -21.26 7.18
CA GLU A 34 -9.78 -22.21 6.10
C GLU A 34 -9.36 -23.59 6.64
N ALA A 35 -8.61 -23.63 7.76
CA ALA A 35 -8.24 -24.88 8.40
C ALA A 35 -9.44 -25.65 8.97
N LYS A 36 -10.48 -24.94 9.43
CA LYS A 36 -11.70 -25.53 10.02
C LYS A 36 -12.72 -25.96 8.95
N ALA A 37 -12.84 -25.20 7.89
CA ALA A 37 -13.82 -25.42 6.82
C ALA A 37 -13.20 -25.01 5.47
N PRO A 38 -12.40 -25.89 4.86
CA PRO A 38 -11.85 -25.62 3.53
C PRO A 38 -12.97 -25.28 2.54
N LEU A 39 -12.77 -24.23 1.74
CA LEU A 39 -13.66 -23.70 0.72
C LEU A 39 -14.33 -22.39 1.03
N GLY A 40 -14.08 -21.81 2.15
CA GLY A 40 -14.44 -20.44 2.48
C GLY A 40 -15.65 -19.90 1.69
N GLY A 41 -16.63 -19.45 2.28
CA GLY A 41 -17.82 -18.95 1.63
C GLY A 41 -18.79 -18.46 2.67
N SER A 42 -18.39 -18.60 3.93
CA SER A 42 -19.14 -18.06 5.03
C SER A 42 -19.12 -16.52 4.97
N GLU A 43 -20.13 -15.92 5.55
CA GLU A 43 -20.17 -14.46 5.71
C GLU A 43 -18.96 -13.95 6.52
N PHE A 44 -18.45 -14.74 7.46
CA PHE A 44 -17.25 -14.44 8.22
C PHE A 44 -15.99 -14.38 7.36
N ASP A 45 -15.79 -15.35 6.46
CA ASP A 45 -14.67 -15.31 5.53
C ASP A 45 -14.67 -14.04 4.68
N ARG A 46 -15.84 -13.66 4.17
CA ARG A 46 -15.98 -12.45 3.35
C ARG A 46 -15.63 -11.21 4.15
N ALA A 47 -16.16 -11.09 5.37
CA ALA A 47 -15.89 -9.97 6.25
C ALA A 47 -14.39 -9.84 6.57
N HIS A 48 -13.70 -10.96 6.83
CA HIS A 48 -12.26 -10.93 7.10
C HIS A 48 -11.43 -10.61 5.84
N GLN A 49 -11.83 -11.08 4.66
CA GLN A 49 -11.16 -10.74 3.40
C GLN A 49 -11.30 -9.27 3.05
N GLU A 50 -12.50 -8.72 3.16
CA GLU A 50 -12.75 -7.30 2.93
C GLU A 50 -11.99 -6.44 3.92
N SER A 51 -11.97 -6.83 5.20
CA SER A 51 -11.22 -6.14 6.25
C SER A 51 -9.70 -6.22 5.99
N PHE A 52 -9.19 -7.37 5.58
CA PHE A 52 -7.79 -7.53 5.18
C PHE A 52 -7.43 -6.54 4.06
N LEU A 53 -8.18 -6.55 2.98
CA LEU A 53 -7.94 -5.67 1.82
C LEU A 53 -8.07 -4.19 2.20
N PHE A 54 -9.08 -3.84 2.98
CA PHE A 54 -9.26 -2.48 3.50
C PHE A 54 -8.05 -2.01 4.30
N HIS A 55 -7.52 -2.85 5.17
CA HIS A 55 -6.37 -2.49 5.98
C HIS A 55 -5.06 -2.51 5.20
N LEU A 56 -4.88 -3.45 4.27
CA LEU A 56 -3.71 -3.50 3.40
C LEU A 56 -3.57 -2.20 2.59
N PHE A 57 -4.63 -1.78 1.91
CA PHE A 57 -4.63 -0.52 1.14
C PHE A 57 -4.67 0.71 2.04
N GLY A 58 -5.31 0.64 3.19
CA GLY A 58 -5.25 1.69 4.19
C GLY A 58 -3.83 1.96 4.73
N ALA A 59 -2.94 0.97 4.71
CA ALA A 59 -1.52 1.17 5.03
C ALA A 59 -0.81 1.98 3.94
N LYS A 60 -1.07 1.68 2.66
CA LYS A 60 -0.56 2.46 1.52
C LYS A 60 -1.06 3.90 1.57
N ASP A 61 -2.36 4.09 1.81
CA ASP A 61 -2.94 5.43 1.88
C ASP A 61 -2.37 6.24 3.06
N ALA A 62 -2.14 5.60 4.21
CA ALA A 62 -1.45 6.24 5.33
C ALA A 62 0.00 6.60 4.98
N PHE A 63 0.68 5.78 4.18
CA PHE A 63 2.02 6.08 3.70
C PHE A 63 2.05 7.27 2.71
N LEU A 64 1.03 7.45 1.87
CA LEU A 64 0.91 8.66 1.06
C LEU A 64 0.86 9.93 1.92
N ILE A 65 0.22 9.86 3.10
CA ILE A 65 0.23 10.97 4.07
C ILE A 65 1.63 11.22 4.62
N GLU A 66 2.41 10.15 4.88
CA GLU A 66 3.82 10.29 5.24
C GLU A 66 4.61 11.00 4.14
N LEU A 67 4.48 10.58 2.87
CA LEU A 67 5.16 11.21 1.73
C LEU A 67 4.75 12.68 1.56
N ASN A 68 3.47 13.00 1.73
CA ASN A 68 2.98 14.37 1.68
C ASN A 68 3.70 15.28 2.69
N VAL A 69 4.02 14.76 3.88
CA VAL A 69 4.80 15.48 4.89
C VAL A 69 6.28 15.50 4.53
N TYR A 70 6.85 14.36 4.17
CA TYR A 70 8.27 14.28 3.79
C TYR A 70 8.63 15.29 2.70
N TYR A 71 7.79 15.39 1.69
CA TYR A 71 8.03 16.25 0.53
C TYR A 71 7.37 17.63 0.65
N GLY A 72 6.65 17.91 1.75
CA GLY A 72 5.99 19.19 1.95
C GLY A 72 4.93 19.50 0.90
N GLY A 73 4.16 18.48 0.49
CA GLY A 73 3.13 18.61 -0.54
C GLY A 73 1.96 19.53 -0.14
N GLY A 74 1.76 19.74 1.17
CA GLY A 74 0.78 20.70 1.69
C GLY A 74 -0.68 20.30 1.50
N LEU A 75 -0.95 19.05 1.10
CA LEU A 75 -2.31 18.57 0.91
C LEU A 75 -2.94 18.13 2.24
N PRO A 76 -4.28 18.27 2.39
CA PRO A 76 -4.97 17.73 3.55
C PRO A 76 -4.91 16.21 3.55
N ASP A 77 -4.90 15.60 4.74
CA ASP A 77 -4.83 14.14 4.92
C ASP A 77 -6.07 13.40 4.35
N THR A 78 -7.16 14.11 4.11
CA THR A 78 -8.38 13.57 3.54
C THR A 78 -8.33 13.54 2.01
N ASN A 79 -8.72 12.40 1.42
CA ASN A 79 -8.76 12.22 -0.04
C ASN A 79 -7.40 12.40 -0.75
N LEU A 80 -6.32 12.01 -0.09
CA LEU A 80 -5.01 12.02 -0.68
C LEU A 80 -4.87 10.81 -1.63
N ALA A 81 -4.53 11.10 -2.89
CA ALA A 81 -4.29 10.11 -3.93
C ALA A 81 -2.92 10.35 -4.57
N ILE A 82 -2.34 9.29 -5.15
CA ILE A 82 -1.01 9.35 -5.78
C ILE A 82 -0.96 10.51 -6.80
N GLY A 83 -1.90 10.57 -7.73
CA GLY A 83 -1.92 11.63 -8.77
C GLY A 83 -2.03 13.04 -8.21
N LYS A 84 -2.89 13.25 -7.19
CA LYS A 84 -3.01 14.56 -6.54
C LYS A 84 -1.71 15.00 -5.87
N LEU A 85 -1.02 14.08 -5.19
CA LEU A 85 0.24 14.38 -4.54
C LEU A 85 1.35 14.65 -5.59
N GLN A 86 1.38 13.89 -6.69
CA GLN A 86 2.30 14.16 -7.80
C GLN A 86 2.10 15.57 -8.39
N GLU A 87 0.85 15.96 -8.64
CA GLU A 87 0.53 17.30 -9.15
C GLU A 87 0.95 18.41 -8.17
N ALA A 88 0.67 18.23 -6.88
CA ALA A 88 1.05 19.20 -5.86
C ALA A 88 2.57 19.36 -5.73
N LEU A 89 3.33 18.27 -5.79
CA LEU A 89 4.78 18.31 -5.77
C LEU A 89 5.35 18.93 -7.05
N LYS A 90 4.81 18.57 -8.21
CA LYS A 90 5.20 19.16 -9.50
C LYS A 90 4.97 20.69 -9.53
N ALA A 91 3.86 21.16 -8.97
CA ALA A 91 3.59 22.59 -8.86
C ALA A 91 4.59 23.33 -7.98
N GLN A 92 5.34 22.64 -7.12
CA GLN A 92 6.40 23.14 -6.27
C GLN A 92 7.81 22.86 -6.82
N ASP A 93 7.91 22.37 -8.05
CA ASP A 93 9.18 21.94 -8.68
C ASP A 93 9.89 20.84 -7.86
N ARG A 94 9.10 19.92 -7.29
CA ARG A 94 9.56 18.80 -6.47
C ARG A 94 9.22 17.46 -7.13
N TYR A 95 10.02 16.46 -6.83
CA TYR A 95 9.84 15.10 -7.32
C TYR A 95 10.02 14.08 -6.20
N SER A 96 9.17 13.06 -6.16
CA SER A 96 9.29 11.91 -5.27
C SER A 96 9.43 10.63 -6.10
N PRO A 97 10.60 9.98 -6.08
CA PRO A 97 10.78 8.69 -6.75
C PRO A 97 9.90 7.59 -6.14
N GLU A 98 9.62 7.67 -4.83
CA GLU A 98 8.77 6.71 -4.14
C GLU A 98 7.32 6.77 -4.63
N LEU A 99 6.84 8.00 -4.89
CA LEU A 99 5.51 8.21 -5.43
C LEU A 99 5.39 7.73 -6.88
N ALA A 100 6.44 7.95 -7.67
CA ALA A 100 6.52 7.44 -9.04
C ALA A 100 6.53 5.92 -9.07
N GLU A 101 7.25 5.27 -8.17
CA GLU A 101 7.27 3.82 -8.05
C GLU A 101 5.90 3.26 -7.64
N LEU A 102 5.23 3.86 -6.65
CA LEU A 102 3.88 3.46 -6.26
C LEU A 102 2.89 3.59 -7.42
N TYR A 103 2.99 4.68 -8.18
CA TYR A 103 2.17 4.87 -9.38
C TYR A 103 2.40 3.76 -10.40
N THR A 104 3.66 3.47 -10.70
CA THR A 104 4.02 2.40 -11.65
C THR A 104 3.48 1.04 -11.18
N LEU A 105 3.59 0.71 -9.89
CA LEU A 105 3.07 -0.54 -9.35
C LEU A 105 1.54 -0.63 -9.38
N GLU A 106 0.82 0.49 -9.29
CA GLU A 106 -0.64 0.48 -9.40
C GLU A 106 -1.13 0.44 -10.86
N ASP A 107 -0.34 0.97 -11.80
CA ASP A 107 -0.68 1.07 -13.21
C ASP A 107 -0.27 -0.18 -14.02
N ASP A 108 0.77 -0.89 -13.58
CA ASP A 108 1.25 -2.11 -14.21
C ASP A 108 0.34 -3.30 -13.87
N GLU A 109 -0.45 -3.74 -14.86
CA GLU A 109 -1.39 -4.88 -14.72
C GLU A 109 -0.72 -6.18 -14.27
N GLU A 110 0.59 -6.36 -14.53
CA GLU A 110 1.35 -7.52 -14.11
C GLU A 110 1.83 -7.42 -12.66
N SER A 111 1.75 -6.25 -12.05
CA SER A 111 2.17 -6.06 -10.66
C SER A 111 1.20 -6.73 -9.68
N TRP A 112 1.76 -7.15 -8.54
CA TRP A 112 0.96 -7.68 -7.44
C TRP A 112 0.03 -6.61 -6.83
N LEU A 113 0.46 -5.33 -6.84
CA LEU A 113 -0.30 -4.24 -6.24
C LEU A 113 -1.52 -3.88 -7.09
N SER A 114 -1.37 -3.82 -8.40
CA SER A 114 -2.47 -3.64 -9.36
C SER A 114 -3.48 -4.78 -9.26
N HIS A 115 -3.00 -6.03 -9.20
CA HIS A 115 -3.86 -7.19 -9.04
C HIS A 115 -4.65 -7.16 -7.72
N ALA A 116 -3.98 -6.90 -6.59
CA ALA A 116 -4.63 -6.77 -5.29
C ALA A 116 -5.65 -5.62 -5.26
N LYS A 117 -5.34 -4.49 -5.93
CA LYS A 117 -6.23 -3.35 -6.07
C LYS A 117 -7.51 -3.71 -6.81
N GLY A 118 -7.41 -4.40 -7.95
CA GLY A 118 -8.59 -4.87 -8.70
C GLY A 118 -9.50 -5.77 -7.86
N ILE A 119 -8.91 -6.69 -7.08
CA ILE A 119 -9.66 -7.54 -6.14
C ILE A 119 -10.37 -6.70 -5.06
N ARG A 120 -9.67 -5.73 -4.47
CA ARG A 120 -10.25 -4.84 -3.44
C ARG A 120 -11.41 -4.02 -4.01
N ASP A 121 -11.22 -3.41 -5.15
CA ASP A 121 -12.20 -2.52 -5.77
C ASP A 121 -13.47 -3.30 -6.13
N HIS A 122 -13.33 -4.50 -6.66
CA HIS A 122 -14.46 -5.38 -6.89
C HIS A 122 -15.17 -5.77 -5.59
N SER A 123 -14.41 -6.17 -4.56
CA SER A 123 -14.97 -6.56 -3.26
C SER A 123 -15.77 -5.44 -2.61
N ALA A 124 -15.30 -4.20 -2.74
CA ALA A 124 -15.97 -3.03 -2.16
C ALA A 124 -17.27 -2.63 -2.88
N HIS A 125 -17.40 -2.95 -4.17
CA HIS A 125 -18.50 -2.44 -4.99
C HIS A 125 -19.53 -3.51 -5.41
N VAL A 126 -19.16 -4.79 -5.39
CA VAL A 126 -20.04 -5.84 -5.94
C VAL A 126 -20.48 -6.85 -4.87
N SER A 127 -19.60 -7.65 -4.35
CA SER A 127 -19.85 -8.57 -3.22
C SER A 127 -18.68 -9.53 -3.01
N GLY A 128 -17.86 -9.30 -2.00
CA GLY A 128 -16.75 -10.18 -1.63
C GLY A 128 -15.66 -10.33 -2.72
N ALA A 129 -14.51 -10.85 -2.33
CA ALA A 129 -13.41 -11.05 -3.26
C ALA A 129 -13.79 -12.10 -4.32
N PRO A 130 -13.58 -11.81 -5.62
CA PRO A 130 -13.91 -12.73 -6.70
C PRO A 130 -13.01 -13.96 -6.63
N ARG A 131 -13.62 -15.13 -6.67
CA ARG A 131 -12.94 -16.41 -6.49
C ARG A 131 -13.17 -17.33 -7.68
N ALA A 132 -12.13 -18.08 -8.02
CA ALA A 132 -12.21 -19.22 -8.92
C ALA A 132 -12.00 -20.53 -8.13
N PHE A 133 -12.82 -21.52 -8.40
CA PHE A 133 -12.75 -22.83 -7.74
C PHE A 133 -12.19 -23.84 -8.73
N HIS A 134 -11.11 -24.52 -8.37
CA HIS A 134 -10.63 -25.67 -9.13
C HIS A 134 -10.96 -26.97 -8.38
N HIS A 135 -11.73 -27.83 -9.03
CA HIS A 135 -11.96 -29.20 -8.60
C HIS A 135 -10.89 -30.10 -9.24
N GLY A 136 -9.75 -30.26 -8.58
CA GLY A 136 -8.73 -31.25 -8.97
C GLY A 136 -9.04 -32.60 -8.31
N GLY A 137 -8.76 -33.72 -9.00
CA GLY A 137 -8.93 -35.06 -8.46
C GLY A 137 -8.18 -35.25 -7.14
N GLU A 138 -8.73 -36.14 -6.28
CA GLU A 138 -8.25 -36.49 -4.94
C GLU A 138 -8.06 -35.32 -3.95
N HIS A 139 -9.17 -34.83 -3.39
CA HIS A 139 -9.30 -34.13 -2.09
C HIS A 139 -8.75 -32.71 -1.92
N HIS A 140 -8.28 -32.02 -2.96
CA HIS A 140 -7.82 -30.64 -2.80
C HIS A 140 -8.62 -29.66 -3.67
N GLN A 141 -9.68 -29.14 -3.09
CA GLN A 141 -10.34 -27.96 -3.64
C GLN A 141 -9.46 -26.75 -3.33
N LYS A 142 -8.91 -26.11 -4.35
CA LYS A 142 -8.16 -24.85 -4.21
C LYS A 142 -9.05 -23.69 -4.58
N VAL A 143 -9.03 -22.66 -3.76
CA VAL A 143 -9.72 -21.40 -4.01
C VAL A 143 -8.68 -20.36 -4.41
N PHE A 144 -8.86 -19.77 -5.57
CA PHE A 144 -7.97 -18.75 -6.13
C PHE A 144 -8.69 -17.41 -6.19
N LEU A 145 -7.94 -16.33 -6.11
CA LEU A 145 -8.44 -15.01 -6.43
C LEU A 145 -8.38 -14.80 -7.95
N ARG A 146 -9.42 -14.19 -8.50
CA ARG A 146 -9.48 -13.83 -9.91
C ARG A 146 -9.81 -12.34 -10.04
N ASN A 147 -8.92 -11.58 -10.65
CA ASN A 147 -9.21 -10.19 -10.97
C ASN A 147 -10.34 -10.14 -12.01
N PRO A 148 -11.47 -9.49 -11.73
CA PRO A 148 -12.61 -9.45 -12.62
C PRO A 148 -12.36 -8.65 -13.89
N ASP A 149 -11.50 -7.63 -13.82
CA ASP A 149 -11.25 -6.70 -14.93
C ASP A 149 -10.28 -7.31 -15.96
N THR A 150 -9.19 -7.92 -15.48
CA THR A 150 -8.16 -8.52 -16.34
C THR A 150 -8.37 -10.02 -16.57
N GLY A 151 -9.22 -10.66 -15.77
CA GLY A 151 -9.37 -12.12 -15.76
C GLY A 151 -8.18 -12.88 -15.18
N ARG A 152 -7.13 -12.19 -14.72
CA ARG A 152 -5.94 -12.77 -14.12
C ARG A 152 -6.29 -13.54 -12.86
N GLN A 153 -5.79 -14.75 -12.77
CA GLN A 153 -5.97 -15.65 -11.63
C GLN A 153 -4.63 -15.88 -10.95
N ASN A 154 -4.63 -15.92 -9.61
CA ASN A 154 -3.46 -16.32 -8.84
C ASN A 154 -3.14 -17.80 -9.03
N GLU A 155 -1.87 -18.15 -8.91
CA GLU A 155 -1.40 -19.54 -9.00
C GLU A 155 -1.57 -20.30 -7.68
N GLU A 156 -1.61 -19.57 -6.58
CA GLU A 156 -1.69 -20.12 -5.22
C GLU A 156 -3.07 -19.91 -4.60
N HIS A 157 -3.33 -20.69 -3.55
CA HIS A 157 -4.53 -20.55 -2.74
C HIS A 157 -4.65 -19.12 -2.18
N PHE A 158 -5.86 -18.58 -2.11
CA PHE A 158 -6.10 -17.15 -1.76
C PHE A 158 -5.46 -16.73 -0.42
N VAL A 159 -5.43 -17.60 0.59
CA VAL A 159 -4.82 -17.29 1.90
C VAL A 159 -3.31 -17.12 1.78
N LEU A 160 -2.65 -17.93 0.95
CA LEU A 160 -1.21 -17.79 0.68
C LEU A 160 -0.93 -16.50 -0.09
N GLU A 161 -1.78 -16.18 -1.05
CA GLU A 161 -1.68 -14.97 -1.83
C GLU A 161 -1.83 -13.70 -0.96
N TYR A 162 -2.80 -13.68 -0.04
CA TYR A 162 -2.94 -12.60 0.93
C TYR A 162 -1.69 -12.47 1.83
N GLY A 163 -1.11 -13.59 2.24
CA GLY A 163 0.15 -13.60 2.99
C GLY A 163 1.30 -12.99 2.19
N ARG A 164 1.40 -13.29 0.90
CA ARG A 164 2.38 -12.72 -0.02
C ARG A 164 2.16 -11.21 -0.19
N TRP A 165 0.92 -10.76 -0.39
CA TRP A 165 0.62 -9.33 -0.53
C TRP A 165 0.92 -8.54 0.75
N LEU A 166 0.64 -9.09 1.92
CA LEU A 166 1.00 -8.46 3.19
C LEU A 166 2.52 -8.32 3.33
N SER A 167 3.27 -9.38 3.01
CA SER A 167 4.73 -9.37 3.05
C SER A 167 5.32 -8.36 2.06
N ASN A 168 4.80 -8.34 0.83
CA ASN A 168 5.20 -7.38 -0.19
C ASN A 168 4.90 -5.94 0.22
N MET A 169 3.74 -5.67 0.81
CA MET A 169 3.39 -4.33 1.29
C MET A 169 4.31 -3.88 2.44
N LYS A 170 4.58 -4.76 3.42
CA LYS A 170 5.54 -4.46 4.50
C LYS A 170 6.91 -4.09 3.94
N ALA A 171 7.47 -4.92 3.06
CA ALA A 171 8.77 -4.69 2.43
C ALA A 171 8.79 -3.42 1.56
N LEU A 172 7.73 -3.19 0.79
CA LEU A 172 7.59 -1.99 -0.05
C LEU A 172 7.61 -0.73 0.78
N LEU A 173 6.75 -0.61 1.80
CA LEU A 173 6.66 0.59 2.62
C LEU A 173 7.95 0.85 3.42
N GLU A 174 8.61 -0.20 3.93
CA GLU A 174 9.89 -0.06 4.62
C GLU A 174 10.97 0.48 3.68
N ARG A 175 11.09 -0.08 2.48
CA ARG A 175 12.07 0.36 1.48
C ARG A 175 11.81 1.78 0.99
N LEU A 176 10.56 2.13 0.70
CA LEU A 176 10.19 3.46 0.25
C LEU A 176 10.42 4.52 1.35
N ARG A 177 10.18 4.20 2.62
CA ARG A 177 10.52 5.07 3.75
C ARG A 177 12.02 5.33 3.83
N ALA A 178 12.83 4.27 3.72
CA ALA A 178 14.29 4.42 3.74
C ALA A 178 14.79 5.32 2.60
N SER A 179 14.22 5.16 1.40
CA SER A 179 14.50 5.99 0.24
C SER A 179 14.11 7.45 0.47
N ALA A 180 12.89 7.73 0.94
CA ALA A 180 12.40 9.08 1.20
C ALA A 180 13.28 9.82 2.24
N ILE A 181 13.69 9.12 3.31
CA ILE A 181 14.61 9.68 4.33
C ILE A 181 15.97 10.01 3.71
N ALA A 182 16.51 9.16 2.86
CA ALA A 182 17.78 9.38 2.18
C ALA A 182 17.72 10.58 1.23
N THR A 183 16.67 10.65 0.42
CA THR A 183 16.41 11.76 -0.53
C THR A 183 16.33 13.11 0.20
N MET A 184 15.58 13.17 1.30
CA MET A 184 15.46 14.39 2.09
C MET A 184 16.78 14.84 2.72
N ARG A 185 17.57 13.90 3.24
CA ARG A 185 18.90 14.24 3.81
C ARG A 185 19.83 14.81 2.73
N GLY A 186 19.79 14.26 1.52
CA GLY A 186 20.55 14.77 0.38
C GLY A 186 20.13 16.18 -0.02
N GLN A 187 18.82 16.46 -0.09
CA GLN A 187 18.29 17.79 -0.40
C GLN A 187 18.68 18.84 0.66
N ASN A 188 18.54 18.49 1.93
CA ASN A 188 18.91 19.39 3.02
C ASN A 188 20.42 19.73 3.01
N ALA A 189 21.27 18.78 2.67
CA ALA A 189 22.72 19.02 2.54
C ALA A 189 23.05 19.97 1.37
N LEU A 190 22.36 19.81 0.22
CA LEU A 190 22.51 20.69 -0.94
C LEU A 190 22.02 22.12 -0.65
N ASP A 191 20.90 22.28 0.04
CA ASP A 191 20.36 23.59 0.40
C ASP A 191 21.27 24.30 1.41
N ALA A 192 21.85 23.57 2.38
CA ALA A 192 22.82 24.10 3.32
C ALA A 192 24.10 24.58 2.61
N ALA A 193 24.60 23.82 1.64
CA ALA A 193 25.78 24.21 0.87
C ALA A 193 25.51 25.50 0.05
N LYS A 194 24.36 25.59 -0.61
CA LYS A 194 23.97 26.81 -1.37
C LYS A 194 23.84 28.07 -0.49
N SER A 195 23.36 27.90 0.75
CA SER A 195 23.21 29.02 1.68
C SER A 195 24.55 29.51 2.27
N SER A 196 25.56 28.65 2.32
CA SER A 196 26.89 28.99 2.77
C SER A 196 27.74 29.74 1.73
N ASP A 197 27.44 29.55 0.44
CA ASP A 197 28.11 30.18 -0.68
C ASP A 197 27.51 31.56 -1.07
N ALA A 198 26.50 32.04 -0.35
CA ALA A 198 25.96 33.39 -0.56
C ALA A 198 27.03 34.43 -0.17
N PRO A 199 27.54 35.25 -1.11
CA PRO A 199 28.55 36.24 -0.80
C PRO A 199 27.97 37.24 0.23
N PHE A 200 28.74 37.51 1.26
CA PHE A 200 28.48 38.61 2.17
C PHE A 200 28.40 39.89 1.33
N ALA A 201 27.19 40.33 1.02
CA ALA A 201 26.97 41.69 0.48
C ALA A 201 27.22 42.66 1.64
N GLY A 202 28.45 43.16 1.69
CA GLY A 202 28.85 44.25 2.58
C GLY A 202 28.49 45.60 1.98
#